data_d5cdf0fb648f24a966ca83eb90e4694b
#
_entry.id   d5cdf0fb648f24a966ca83eb90e4694b
#
_cell.length_a   1.000
_cell.length_b   1.000
_cell.length_c   1.000
_cell.angle_alpha   90.00
_cell.angle_beta   90.00
_cell.angle_gamma   90.00
#
_symmetry.space_group_name_H-M   'P 1'
#
loop_
_entity.id
_entity.type
_entity.pdbx_description
1 polymer ?
#
loop_
_entity_poly.entity_id
_entity_poly.type
_entity_poly.pdbx_seq_one_letter_code
_entity_poly.pdbx_strand_id
1 'polypeptide(L)'
;YIILPTYIGKPIWFAVNVTQHLAAKVDTKDHRLSTYSVRINPILSFLYWHMEYHLEHHMFPMVPSYNLKKLRKEIDNELPKPFSSLFDFYKKVLPAVIALATDQNKYYKVKLNN
;
A
#
# COMPACT_ATOMS: atom_id res chain seq x y z
N TYR A 1 -8.04 22.41 -19.19
CA TYR A 1 -8.07 20.93 -19.31
C TYR A 1 -6.83 20.21 -18.75
N ILE A 2 -5.65 20.85 -18.71
CA ILE A 2 -4.42 20.22 -18.21
C ILE A 2 -4.12 20.65 -16.78
N ILE A 3 -4.24 21.92 -16.48
CA ILE A 3 -3.83 22.52 -15.20
C ILE A 3 -4.73 22.03 -14.05
N LEU A 4 -6.04 22.24 -14.16
CA LEU A 4 -6.99 21.91 -13.09
C LEU A 4 -7.02 20.43 -12.71
N PRO A 5 -7.10 19.46 -13.66
CA PRO A 5 -7.01 18.04 -13.35
C PRO A 5 -5.69 17.65 -12.67
N THR A 6 -4.59 18.30 -13.07
CA THR A 6 -3.27 18.05 -12.48
C THR A 6 -3.21 18.49 -11.01
N TYR A 7 -3.74 19.67 -10.68
CA TYR A 7 -3.73 20.16 -9.29
C TYR A 7 -4.72 19.44 -8.38
N ILE A 8 -5.84 18.94 -8.90
CA ILE A 8 -6.83 18.19 -8.10
C ILE A 8 -6.46 16.70 -8.02
N GLY A 9 -6.04 16.09 -9.13
CA GLY A 9 -5.77 14.67 -9.21
C GLY A 9 -4.47 14.24 -8.52
N LYS A 10 -3.39 15.02 -8.67
CA LYS A 10 -2.09 14.67 -8.08
C LYS A 10 -2.09 14.51 -6.56
N PRO A 11 -2.69 15.40 -5.74
CA PRO A 11 -2.71 15.21 -4.29
C PRO A 11 -3.44 13.93 -3.88
N ILE A 12 -4.56 13.60 -4.52
CA ILE A 12 -5.33 12.38 -4.25
C ILE A 12 -4.51 11.15 -4.65
N TRP A 13 -3.95 11.16 -5.85
CA TRP A 13 -3.09 10.10 -6.35
C TRP A 13 -1.88 9.90 -5.42
N PHE A 14 -1.20 10.98 -5.03
CA PHE A 14 -0.06 10.94 -4.12
C PHE A 14 -0.43 10.34 -2.76
N ALA A 15 -1.56 10.77 -2.18
CA ALA A 15 -2.02 10.26 -0.89
C ALA A 15 -2.29 8.74 -0.91
N VAL A 16 -2.78 8.21 -2.03
CA VAL A 16 -2.99 6.76 -2.17
C VAL A 16 -1.68 6.05 -2.52
N ASN A 17 -0.89 6.61 -3.44
CA ASN A 17 0.34 5.97 -3.92
C ASN A 17 1.42 5.85 -2.83
N VAL A 18 1.55 6.86 -1.98
CA VAL A 18 2.57 6.86 -0.92
C VAL A 18 2.31 5.78 0.14
N THR A 19 1.07 5.30 0.28
CA THR A 19 0.75 4.21 1.21
C THR A 19 1.40 2.88 0.84
N GLN A 20 1.88 2.74 -0.37
CA GLN A 20 2.42 1.47 -0.85
C GLN A 20 3.75 1.10 -0.18
N HIS A 21 4.59 2.09 0.12
CA HIS A 21 5.95 1.86 0.64
C HIS A 21 6.35 2.77 1.81
N LEU A 22 5.48 3.64 2.29
CA LEU A 22 5.80 4.63 3.31
C LEU A 22 6.29 3.99 4.61
N ALA A 23 7.51 4.33 5.05
CA ALA A 23 8.14 3.75 6.23
C ALA A 23 8.23 2.21 6.23
N ALA A 24 8.17 1.58 5.06
CA ALA A 24 8.38 0.15 4.91
C ALA A 24 9.87 -0.20 5.06
N LYS A 25 10.15 -1.47 5.36
CA LYS A 25 11.52 -1.96 5.40
C LYS A 25 12.14 -1.89 4.00
N VAL A 26 13.26 -1.20 3.88
CA VAL A 26 14.07 -1.17 2.67
C VAL A 26 15.05 -2.35 2.65
N ASP A 27 15.60 -2.65 1.49
CA ASP A 27 16.64 -3.67 1.30
C ASP A 27 16.22 -5.06 1.82
N THR A 28 15.00 -5.48 1.48
CA THR A 28 14.51 -6.83 1.76
C THR A 28 13.95 -7.48 0.50
N LYS A 29 14.21 -8.78 0.35
CA LYS A 29 13.65 -9.60 -0.74
C LYS A 29 12.21 -10.02 -0.48
N ASP A 30 11.74 -9.92 0.76
CA ASP A 30 10.36 -10.26 1.13
C ASP A 30 9.45 -9.06 0.95
N HIS A 31 8.67 -9.05 -0.12
CA HIS A 31 7.72 -7.98 -0.44
C HIS A 31 6.66 -7.76 0.65
N ARG A 32 6.37 -8.79 1.49
CA ARG A 32 5.45 -8.67 2.62
C ARG A 32 5.93 -7.71 3.71
N LEU A 33 7.22 -7.40 3.73
CA LEU A 33 7.85 -6.47 4.68
C LEU A 33 8.11 -5.08 4.09
N SER A 34 8.12 -4.96 2.76
CA SER A 34 8.47 -3.73 2.05
C SER A 34 7.29 -3.04 1.35
N THR A 35 6.13 -3.67 1.37
CA THR A 35 4.96 -3.19 0.62
C THR A 35 3.69 -3.44 1.42
N TYR A 36 2.70 -2.58 1.25
CA TYR A 36 1.42 -2.70 1.95
C TYR A 36 0.25 -2.80 0.98
N SER A 37 -0.84 -3.41 1.47
CA SER A 37 -2.17 -3.34 0.86
C SER A 37 -3.11 -2.56 1.77
N VAL A 38 -3.92 -1.68 1.19
CA VAL A 38 -4.84 -0.80 1.93
C VAL A 38 -6.23 -0.92 1.33
N ARG A 39 -7.26 -1.11 2.16
CA ARG A 39 -8.63 -1.11 1.67
C ARG A 39 -9.10 0.30 1.36
N ILE A 40 -9.64 0.49 0.16
CA ILE A 40 -10.26 1.73 -0.29
C ILE A 40 -11.65 1.46 -0.85
N ASN A 41 -12.45 2.51 -1.06
CA ASN A 41 -13.79 2.32 -1.60
C ASN A 41 -13.74 1.82 -3.07
N PRO A 42 -14.79 1.13 -3.56
CA PRO A 42 -14.78 0.52 -4.89
C PRO A 42 -14.60 1.51 -6.05
N ILE A 43 -15.09 2.73 -5.92
CA ILE A 43 -14.96 3.77 -6.95
C ILE A 43 -13.48 4.19 -7.05
N LEU A 44 -12.85 4.48 -5.92
CA LEU A 44 -11.43 4.84 -5.88
C LEU A 44 -10.56 3.66 -6.31
N SER A 45 -10.90 2.44 -5.92
CA SER A 45 -10.23 1.21 -6.35
C SER A 45 -10.22 1.07 -7.87
N PHE A 46 -11.38 1.28 -8.51
CA PHE A 46 -11.49 1.27 -9.97
C PHE A 46 -10.63 2.37 -10.63
N LEU A 47 -10.72 3.61 -10.15
CA LEU A 47 -9.93 4.75 -10.65
C LEU A 47 -8.43 4.57 -10.42
N TYR A 48 -8.06 3.81 -9.41
CA TYR A 48 -6.66 3.51 -9.06
C TYR A 48 -6.16 2.19 -9.65
N TRP A 49 -6.89 1.59 -10.59
CA TRP A 49 -6.54 0.33 -11.25
C TRP A 49 -6.31 -0.84 -10.30
N HIS A 50 -7.02 -0.89 -9.18
CA HIS A 50 -6.84 -1.90 -8.12
C HIS A 50 -5.43 -1.96 -7.53
N MET A 51 -4.66 -0.87 -7.62
CA MET A 51 -3.30 -0.78 -7.08
C MET A 51 -3.24 -0.69 -5.55
N GLU A 52 -4.36 -0.65 -4.86
CA GLU A 52 -4.43 -0.89 -3.42
C GLU A 52 -4.00 -2.32 -3.03
N TYR A 53 -4.00 -3.25 -3.98
CA TYR A 53 -3.43 -4.60 -3.86
C TYR A 53 -1.96 -4.64 -4.29
N HIS A 54 -1.18 -3.66 -3.88
CA HIS A 54 0.18 -3.45 -4.36
C HIS A 54 1.16 -4.55 -3.93
N LEU A 55 0.95 -5.10 -2.74
CA LEU A 55 1.72 -6.24 -2.25
C LEU A 55 1.54 -7.45 -3.16
N GLU A 56 0.30 -7.77 -3.51
CA GLU A 56 -0.05 -8.87 -4.41
C GLU A 56 0.54 -8.65 -5.81
N HIS A 57 0.52 -7.41 -6.27
CA HIS A 57 1.15 -7.03 -7.54
C HIS A 57 2.67 -7.26 -7.54
N HIS A 58 3.37 -6.90 -6.46
CA HIS A 58 4.81 -7.16 -6.34
C HIS A 58 5.15 -8.64 -6.26
N MET A 59 4.33 -9.44 -5.60
CA MET A 59 4.55 -10.89 -5.51
C MET A 59 4.23 -11.62 -6.81
N PHE A 60 3.24 -11.15 -7.56
CA PHE A 60 2.76 -11.78 -8.80
C PHE A 60 2.54 -10.74 -9.92
N PRO A 61 3.61 -10.14 -10.45
CA PRO A 61 3.52 -9.04 -11.41
C PRO A 61 2.86 -9.42 -12.75
N MET A 62 2.77 -10.72 -13.03
CA MET A 62 2.09 -11.23 -14.24
C MET A 62 0.56 -11.26 -14.12
N VAL A 63 0.01 -11.08 -12.91
CA VAL A 63 -1.44 -11.08 -12.69
C VAL A 63 -2.02 -9.70 -13.05
N PRO A 64 -3.00 -9.63 -13.96
CA PRO A 64 -3.64 -8.37 -14.31
C PRO A 64 -4.32 -7.71 -13.10
N SER A 65 -4.33 -6.38 -13.05
CA SER A 65 -4.85 -5.60 -11.91
C SER A 65 -6.28 -5.97 -11.51
N TYR A 66 -7.16 -6.24 -12.47
CA TYR A 66 -8.55 -6.66 -12.22
C TYR A 66 -8.69 -8.04 -11.56
N ASN A 67 -7.65 -8.87 -11.57
CA ASN A 67 -7.59 -10.17 -10.92
C ASN A 67 -6.90 -10.15 -9.54
N LEU A 68 -6.24 -9.04 -9.15
CA LEU A 68 -5.52 -8.95 -7.86
C LEU A 68 -6.43 -9.20 -6.66
N LYS A 69 -7.69 -8.74 -6.72
CA LYS A 69 -8.69 -9.02 -5.67
C LYS A 69 -9.00 -10.51 -5.52
N LYS A 70 -9.02 -11.26 -6.61
CA LYS A 70 -9.23 -12.73 -6.58
C LYS A 70 -7.99 -13.40 -6.01
N LEU A 71 -6.81 -13.04 -6.53
CA LEU A 71 -5.53 -13.53 -6.02
C LEU A 71 -5.42 -13.32 -4.50
N ARG A 72 -5.75 -12.13 -4.00
CA ARG A 72 -5.73 -11.84 -2.56
C ARG A 72 -6.56 -12.81 -1.76
N LYS A 73 -7.74 -13.20 -2.23
CA LYS A 73 -8.60 -14.16 -1.52
C LYS A 73 -7.97 -15.54 -1.41
N GLU A 74 -7.26 -15.97 -2.46
CA GLU A 74 -6.62 -17.30 -2.49
C GLU A 74 -5.42 -17.40 -1.53
N ILE A 75 -4.67 -16.31 -1.37
CA ILE A 75 -3.43 -16.29 -0.59
C ILE A 75 -3.53 -15.45 0.69
N ASP A 76 -4.75 -15.12 1.14
CA ASP A 76 -4.97 -14.23 2.30
C ASP A 76 -4.30 -14.73 3.59
N ASN A 77 -4.21 -16.06 3.76
CA ASN A 77 -3.57 -16.68 4.92
C ASN A 77 -2.04 -16.47 4.95
N GLU A 78 -1.41 -16.24 3.80
CA GLU A 78 0.04 -16.08 3.67
C GLU A 78 0.46 -14.62 3.74
N LEU A 79 -0.50 -13.70 3.65
CA LEU A 79 -0.25 -12.27 3.57
C LEU A 79 -0.59 -11.55 4.88
N PRO A 80 0.11 -10.45 5.19
CA PRO A 80 -0.29 -9.58 6.27
C PRO A 80 -1.67 -8.98 6.00
N LYS A 81 -2.42 -8.72 7.07
CA LYS A 81 -3.75 -8.11 6.94
C LYS A 81 -3.63 -6.71 6.33
N PRO A 82 -4.45 -6.38 5.31
CA PRO A 82 -4.46 -5.05 4.74
C PRO A 82 -4.94 -4.03 5.77
N PHE A 83 -4.48 -2.79 5.66
CA PHE A 83 -5.02 -1.69 6.44
C PHE A 83 -6.50 -1.50 6.11
N SER A 84 -7.32 -1.22 7.11
CA SER A 84 -8.78 -1.15 6.94
C SER A 84 -9.24 0.07 6.14
N SER A 85 -8.44 1.14 6.12
CA SER A 85 -8.68 2.38 5.38
C SER A 85 -7.40 3.19 5.23
N LEU A 86 -7.42 4.22 4.39
CA LEU A 86 -6.34 5.22 4.30
C LEU A 86 -6.07 5.89 5.65
N PHE A 87 -7.14 6.21 6.39
CA PHE A 87 -6.99 6.84 7.70
C PHE A 87 -6.30 5.91 8.72
N ASP A 88 -6.70 4.64 8.74
CA ASP A 88 -6.06 3.61 9.59
C ASP A 88 -4.58 3.44 9.24
N PHE A 89 -4.24 3.46 7.95
CA PHE A 89 -2.88 3.42 7.48
C PHE A 89 -2.06 4.60 8.03
N TYR A 90 -2.50 5.82 7.75
CA TYR A 90 -1.76 7.01 8.17
C TYR A 90 -1.62 7.10 9.70
N LYS A 91 -2.67 6.77 10.44
CA LYS A 91 -2.64 6.77 11.91
C LYS A 91 -1.57 5.80 12.46
N LYS A 92 -1.40 4.64 11.84
CA LYS A 92 -0.44 3.61 12.29
C LYS A 92 0.97 3.83 11.79
N VAL A 93 1.12 4.34 10.57
CA VAL A 93 2.43 4.45 9.91
C VAL A 93 3.09 5.81 10.14
N LEU A 94 2.33 6.89 10.32
CA LEU A 94 2.88 8.23 10.53
C LEU A 94 3.87 8.33 11.72
N PRO A 95 3.63 7.69 12.87
CA PRO A 95 4.63 7.68 13.96
C PRO A 95 5.96 7.03 13.54
N ALA A 96 5.92 6.00 12.69
CA ALA A 96 7.13 5.37 12.17
C ALA A 96 7.86 6.29 11.18
N VAL A 97 7.14 7.06 10.37
CA VAL A 97 7.73 8.08 9.48
C VAL A 97 8.47 9.14 10.28
N ILE A 98 7.87 9.64 11.36
CA ILE A 98 8.51 10.63 12.26
C ILE A 98 9.74 10.01 12.92
N ALA A 99 9.66 8.75 13.35
CA ALA A 99 10.78 8.04 13.95
C ALA A 99 11.92 7.80 12.95
N LEU A 100 11.64 7.54 11.68
CA LEU A 100 12.63 7.42 10.61
C LEU A 100 13.44 8.70 10.37
N ALA A 101 12.83 9.86 10.59
CA ALA A 101 13.54 11.14 10.50
C ALA A 101 14.66 11.27 11.53
N THR A 102 14.59 10.51 12.64
CA THR A 102 15.58 10.51 13.72
C THR A 102 16.52 9.31 13.66
N ASP A 103 16.03 8.16 13.16
CA ASP A 103 16.78 6.91 13.11
C ASP A 103 16.32 6.05 11.93
N GLN A 104 17.20 5.83 10.96
CA GLN A 104 16.90 5.09 9.72
C GLN A 104 16.55 3.60 9.95
N ASN A 105 16.77 3.05 11.13
CA ASN A 105 16.39 1.69 11.47
C ASN A 105 14.95 1.56 12.02
N LYS A 106 14.26 2.67 12.23
CA LYS A 106 12.89 2.70 12.76
C LYS A 106 11.85 2.71 11.65
N TYR A 107 11.65 1.57 10.99
CA TYR A 107 10.58 1.38 10.01
C TYR A 107 9.35 0.76 10.65
N TYR A 108 8.19 0.83 9.96
CA TYR A 108 6.96 0.18 10.40
C TYR A 108 7.08 -1.34 10.30
N LYS A 109 6.91 -2.04 11.42
CA LYS A 109 7.01 -3.50 11.48
C LYS A 109 5.66 -4.13 11.13
N VAL A 110 5.60 -4.80 9.98
CA VAL A 110 4.44 -5.58 9.55
C VAL A 110 4.33 -6.85 10.39
N LYS A 111 3.13 -7.15 10.90
CA LYS A 111 2.85 -8.45 11.53
C LYS A 111 2.49 -9.45 10.45
N LEU A 112 3.34 -10.44 10.26
CA LEU A 112 3.05 -11.57 9.39
C LEU A 112 2.12 -12.55 10.13
N ASN A 113 1.14 -13.11 9.41
CA ASN A 113 0.37 -14.25 9.90
C ASN A 113 1.26 -15.50 9.76
N ASN A 114 1.75 -16.01 10.88
CA ASN A 114 2.44 -17.31 10.90
C ASN A 114 1.39 -18.40 11.09
#